data_3ba3e12d474f1fc43bfe9af8bad6c524
#
_entry.id   3ba3e12d474f1fc43bfe9af8bad6c524
#
_cell.length_a   1.000
_cell.length_b   1.000
_cell.length_c   1.000
_cell.angle_alpha   90.00
_cell.angle_beta   90.00
_cell.angle_gamma   90.00
#
_symmetry.space_group_name_H-M   'P 1'
#
loop_
_entity.id
_entity.type
_entity.pdbx_description
1 polymer ?
#
loop_
_entity_poly.entity_id
_entity_poly.type
_entity_poly.pdbx_seq_one_letter_code
_entity_poly.pdbx_strand_id
1 'polypeptide(L)'
;FFELGTHDYKTARPSVTDQSGKITKRKTRVLPGSLLPKEIRDKWVGLEEGSIVETVTDTVRKSTSEVLEPQVRYYISSLRYEAPNVEQVLHRAVRQHWTIENKGHWALDMAFNQDRLQCTNAQYLAGRTLLNKIALNFTTKIQTRLEEATGKAAPSKPIIRARLRKIEDMLAAMNDCIRI
;
A
#
# COMPACT_ATOMS: atom_id res chain seq x y z
N PHE A 1 3.17 -18.27 -18.72
CA PHE A 1 3.13 -17.17 -19.68
C PHE A 1 4.44 -16.38 -19.69
N PHE A 2 4.91 -15.89 -18.56
CA PHE A 2 6.12 -15.06 -18.48
C PHE A 2 7.44 -15.85 -18.62
N GLU A 3 7.45 -17.14 -18.32
CA GLU A 3 8.66 -17.98 -18.38
C GLU A 3 8.90 -18.60 -19.77
N LEU A 4 7.86 -18.75 -20.58
CA LEU A 4 7.96 -19.46 -21.86
C LEU A 4 8.52 -18.63 -23.01
N GLY A 5 8.83 -17.34 -22.80
CA GLY A 5 9.46 -16.47 -23.82
C GLY A 5 8.67 -16.32 -25.14
N THR A 6 7.41 -16.79 -25.18
CA THR A 6 6.60 -16.89 -26.40
C THR A 6 5.76 -15.65 -26.71
N HIS A 7 5.74 -14.68 -25.80
CA HIS A 7 4.91 -13.48 -25.95
C HIS A 7 5.73 -12.22 -25.74
N ASP A 8 5.49 -11.22 -26.55
CA ASP A 8 6.01 -9.86 -26.32
C ASP A 8 5.32 -9.24 -25.10
N TYR A 9 6.11 -8.80 -24.13
CA TYR A 9 5.62 -8.14 -22.94
C TYR A 9 6.17 -6.71 -22.80
N LYS A 10 5.37 -5.82 -22.28
CA LYS A 10 5.81 -4.47 -21.93
C LYS A 10 6.54 -4.51 -20.59
N THR A 11 7.69 -3.85 -20.49
CA THR A 11 8.51 -3.84 -19.27
C THR A 11 8.62 -2.44 -18.70
N ALA A 12 8.26 -2.28 -17.43
CA ALA A 12 8.45 -1.03 -16.71
C ALA A 12 9.93 -0.78 -16.38
N ARG A 13 10.33 0.49 -16.27
CA ARG A 13 11.63 0.83 -15.69
C ARG A 13 11.74 0.26 -14.29
N PRO A 14 12.79 -0.51 -13.95
CA PRO A 14 12.95 -1.08 -12.64
C PRO A 14 13.03 0.01 -11.56
N SER A 15 12.42 -0.22 -10.42
CA SER A 15 12.58 0.64 -9.24
C SER A 15 13.53 0.01 -8.22
N VAL A 16 14.38 0.85 -7.62
CA VAL A 16 15.27 0.45 -6.54
C VAL A 16 14.87 1.21 -5.28
N THR A 17 14.77 0.52 -4.17
CA THR A 17 14.53 1.10 -2.84
C THR A 17 15.62 0.66 -1.88
N ASP A 18 16.11 1.63 -1.11
CA ASP A 18 17.08 1.42 -0.05
C ASP A 18 16.43 1.80 1.28
N GLN A 19 15.96 0.81 2.02
CA GLN A 19 15.25 1.02 3.29
C GLN A 19 15.51 -0.14 4.26
N SER A 20 15.56 0.17 5.54
CA SER A 20 15.64 -0.81 6.64
C SER A 20 16.78 -1.83 6.47
N GLY A 21 17.96 -1.36 6.01
CA GLY A 21 19.13 -2.23 5.81
C GLY A 21 19.03 -3.18 4.64
N LYS A 22 18.10 -2.97 3.72
CA LYS A 22 17.87 -3.78 2.52
C LYS A 22 17.86 -2.93 1.26
N ILE A 23 18.47 -3.44 0.20
CA ILE A 23 18.32 -2.92 -1.16
C ILE A 23 17.34 -3.84 -1.88
N THR A 24 16.28 -3.27 -2.39
CA THR A 24 15.23 -4.01 -3.09
C THR A 24 15.06 -3.49 -4.50
N LYS A 25 15.25 -4.35 -5.50
CA LYS A 25 15.02 -4.05 -6.92
C LYS A 25 13.75 -4.74 -7.39
N ARG A 26 12.84 -3.97 -8.00
CA ARG A 26 11.58 -4.51 -8.55
C ARG A 26 11.54 -4.34 -10.05
N LYS A 27 11.20 -5.44 -10.73
CA LYS A 27 10.95 -5.49 -12.16
C LYS A 27 9.48 -5.81 -12.36
N THR A 28 8.83 -5.16 -13.32
CA THR A 28 7.43 -5.41 -13.66
C THR A 28 7.30 -5.66 -15.14
N ARG A 29 6.65 -6.77 -15.49
CA ARG A 29 6.31 -7.17 -16.85
C ARG A 29 4.79 -7.20 -16.99
N VAL A 30 4.29 -6.80 -18.15
CA VAL A 30 2.86 -6.71 -18.42
C VAL A 30 2.55 -7.45 -19.71
N LEU A 31 1.51 -8.28 -19.67
CA LEU A 31 0.95 -9.01 -20.81
C LEU A 31 -0.53 -8.63 -21.01
N PRO A 32 -1.08 -8.76 -22.22
CA PRO A 32 -2.50 -8.55 -22.45
C PRO A 32 -3.35 -9.61 -21.75
N GLY A 33 -4.48 -9.18 -21.18
CA GLY A 33 -5.43 -10.06 -20.50
C GLY A 33 -6.09 -11.09 -21.41
N SER A 34 -6.14 -10.80 -22.71
CA SER A 34 -6.67 -11.71 -23.74
C SER A 34 -5.91 -13.05 -23.83
N LEU A 35 -4.69 -13.15 -23.30
CA LEU A 35 -3.94 -14.39 -23.25
C LEU A 35 -4.44 -15.38 -22.18
N LEU A 36 -5.26 -14.92 -21.24
CA LEU A 36 -5.87 -15.82 -20.25
C LEU A 36 -6.96 -16.69 -20.88
N PRO A 37 -7.16 -17.92 -20.38
CA PRO A 37 -8.28 -18.76 -20.76
C PRO A 37 -9.62 -18.04 -20.61
N LYS A 38 -10.57 -18.32 -21.49
CA LYS A 38 -11.89 -17.67 -21.51
C LYS A 38 -12.59 -17.80 -20.17
N GLU A 39 -12.51 -18.95 -19.53
CA GLU A 39 -13.13 -19.24 -18.23
C GLU A 39 -12.65 -18.31 -17.11
N ILE A 40 -11.41 -17.80 -17.23
CA ILE A 40 -10.85 -16.82 -16.29
C ILE A 40 -11.29 -15.41 -16.66
N ARG A 41 -11.26 -15.06 -17.95
CA ARG A 41 -11.64 -13.72 -18.43
C ARG A 41 -13.10 -13.40 -18.15
N ASP A 42 -14.00 -14.37 -18.31
CA ASP A 42 -15.43 -14.21 -18.08
C ASP A 42 -15.79 -13.95 -16.60
N LYS A 43 -14.89 -14.31 -15.67
CA LYS A 43 -15.08 -14.04 -14.23
C LYS A 43 -14.79 -12.60 -13.83
N TRP A 44 -14.02 -11.87 -14.65
CA TRP A 44 -13.53 -10.55 -14.29
C TRP A 44 -13.84 -9.53 -15.37
N VAL A 45 -14.81 -8.67 -15.12
CA VAL A 45 -15.24 -7.64 -16.07
C VAL A 45 -14.06 -6.76 -16.48
N GLY A 46 -13.86 -6.59 -17.79
CA GLY A 46 -12.79 -5.75 -18.35
C GLY A 46 -11.42 -6.42 -18.44
N LEU A 47 -11.29 -7.70 -18.08
CA LEU A 47 -10.00 -8.39 -18.17
C LEU A 47 -9.62 -8.75 -19.61
N GLU A 48 -10.58 -8.93 -20.52
CA GLU A 48 -10.32 -9.21 -21.94
C GLU A 48 -9.40 -8.18 -22.59
N GLU A 49 -9.69 -6.89 -22.39
CA GLU A 49 -8.87 -5.78 -22.88
C GLU A 49 -7.82 -5.32 -21.83
N GLY A 50 -7.89 -5.89 -20.65
CA GLY A 50 -7.08 -5.56 -19.50
C GLY A 50 -5.65 -6.09 -19.58
N SER A 51 -5.01 -6.19 -18.45
CA SER A 51 -3.59 -6.55 -18.33
C SER A 51 -3.34 -7.61 -17.27
N ILE A 52 -2.36 -8.48 -17.55
CA ILE A 52 -1.73 -9.38 -16.59
C ILE A 52 -0.40 -8.76 -16.19
N VAL A 53 -0.11 -8.71 -14.91
CA VAL A 53 1.10 -8.08 -14.37
C VAL A 53 1.91 -9.10 -13.59
N GLU A 54 3.18 -9.21 -13.91
CA GLU A 54 4.16 -9.93 -13.08
C GLU A 54 5.10 -8.92 -12.43
N THR A 55 5.33 -9.07 -11.15
CA THR A 55 6.34 -8.30 -10.43
C THR A 55 7.34 -9.23 -9.77
N VAL A 56 8.62 -9.08 -10.16
CA VAL A 56 9.75 -9.79 -9.56
C VAL A 56 10.48 -8.83 -8.63
N THR A 57 10.68 -9.26 -7.39
CA THR A 57 11.35 -8.46 -6.35
C THR A 57 12.61 -9.17 -5.89
N ASP A 58 13.77 -8.61 -6.24
CA ASP A 58 15.09 -9.04 -5.79
C ASP A 58 15.47 -8.21 -4.55
N THR A 59 15.93 -8.85 -3.48
CA THR A 59 16.28 -8.17 -2.23
C THR A 59 17.66 -8.62 -1.75
N VAL A 60 18.51 -7.65 -1.40
CA VAL A 60 19.84 -7.88 -0.83
C VAL A 60 19.90 -7.24 0.57
N ARG A 61 20.36 -7.99 1.56
CA ARG A 61 20.67 -7.47 2.89
C ARG A 61 22.01 -6.73 2.88
N LYS A 62 22.04 -5.49 3.33
CA LYS A 62 23.26 -4.68 3.34
C LYS A 62 24.31 -5.21 4.33
N SER A 63 23.87 -5.70 5.49
CA SER A 63 24.78 -6.14 6.56
C SER A 63 25.58 -7.39 6.22
N THR A 64 24.98 -8.29 5.44
CA THR A 64 25.56 -9.59 5.11
C THR A 64 25.86 -9.76 3.63
N SER A 65 25.43 -8.81 2.78
CA SER A 65 25.42 -8.94 1.31
C SER A 65 24.67 -10.18 0.80
N GLU A 66 23.81 -10.73 1.65
CA GLU A 66 23.01 -11.91 1.36
C GLU A 66 21.92 -11.56 0.33
N VAL A 67 21.87 -12.30 -0.76
CA VAL A 67 20.79 -12.22 -1.75
C VAL A 67 19.64 -13.11 -1.26
N LEU A 68 18.50 -12.53 -0.98
CA LEU A 68 17.30 -13.27 -0.60
C LEU A 68 16.63 -13.87 -1.84
N GLU A 69 15.88 -14.95 -1.64
CA GLU A 69 15.12 -15.59 -2.70
C GLU A 69 14.19 -14.56 -3.40
N PRO A 70 14.20 -14.51 -4.74
CA PRO A 70 13.34 -13.60 -5.49
C PRO A 70 11.87 -13.88 -5.22
N GLN A 71 11.10 -12.82 -4.95
CA GLN A 71 9.64 -12.94 -4.81
C GLN A 71 8.96 -12.60 -6.11
N VAL A 72 8.20 -13.55 -6.65
CA VAL A 72 7.37 -13.35 -7.84
C VAL A 72 5.90 -13.21 -7.41
N ARG A 73 5.21 -12.19 -7.95
CA ARG A 73 3.78 -11.95 -7.70
C ARG A 73 3.06 -11.61 -8.99
N TYR A 74 1.84 -12.11 -9.11
CA TYR A 74 0.98 -11.89 -10.27
C TYR A 74 -0.26 -11.09 -9.87
N TYR A 75 -0.69 -10.19 -10.76
CA TYR A 75 -1.87 -9.36 -10.60
C TYR A 75 -2.64 -9.34 -11.91
N ILE A 76 -3.93 -9.06 -11.83
CA ILE A 76 -4.80 -8.73 -12.96
C ILE A 76 -5.28 -7.30 -12.83
N SER A 77 -5.51 -6.63 -13.95
CA SER A 77 -5.97 -5.25 -13.99
C SER A 77 -6.94 -5.04 -15.15
N SER A 78 -8.00 -4.27 -14.91
CA SER A 78 -8.90 -3.78 -15.96
C SER A 78 -8.29 -2.64 -16.78
N LEU A 79 -7.11 -2.13 -16.42
CA LEU A 79 -6.42 -1.14 -17.25
C LEU A 79 -6.01 -1.78 -18.57
N ARG A 80 -6.43 -1.16 -19.67
CA ARG A 80 -6.19 -1.68 -21.02
C ARG A 80 -4.71 -1.84 -21.30
N TYR A 81 -4.34 -2.98 -21.86
CA TYR A 81 -2.95 -3.27 -22.24
C TYR A 81 -2.42 -2.26 -23.26
N GLU A 82 -3.29 -1.76 -24.17
CA GLU A 82 -2.90 -0.76 -25.19
C GLU A 82 -2.82 0.67 -24.64
N ALA A 83 -3.13 0.91 -23.37
CA ALA A 83 -3.01 2.23 -22.78
C ALA A 83 -1.54 2.72 -22.81
N PRO A 84 -1.30 4.02 -23.04
CA PRO A 84 0.06 4.57 -23.08
C PRO A 84 0.75 4.37 -21.72
N ASN A 85 2.00 3.90 -21.77
CA ASN A 85 2.84 3.64 -20.58
C ASN A 85 2.18 2.72 -19.53
N VAL A 86 1.35 1.78 -19.97
CA VAL A 86 0.59 0.88 -19.10
C VAL A 86 1.49 0.16 -18.08
N GLU A 87 2.69 -0.27 -18.51
CA GLU A 87 3.68 -0.93 -17.66
C GLU A 87 4.16 -0.03 -16.51
N GLN A 88 4.35 1.26 -16.76
CA GLN A 88 4.78 2.23 -15.72
C GLN A 88 3.64 2.56 -14.76
N VAL A 89 2.42 2.69 -15.29
CA VAL A 89 1.22 2.94 -14.48
C VAL A 89 0.97 1.76 -13.55
N LEU A 90 1.00 0.54 -14.07
CA LEU A 90 0.77 -0.68 -13.29
C LEU A 90 1.89 -0.94 -12.28
N HIS A 91 3.16 -0.69 -12.65
CA HIS A 91 4.27 -0.76 -11.69
C HIS A 91 4.07 0.17 -10.48
N ARG A 92 3.59 1.40 -10.70
CA ARG A 92 3.26 2.35 -9.64
C ARG A 92 2.03 1.92 -8.86
N ALA A 93 0.97 1.45 -9.53
CA ALA A 93 -0.28 1.00 -8.90
C ALA A 93 -0.04 -0.16 -7.93
N VAL A 94 0.73 -1.18 -8.32
CA VAL A 94 1.11 -2.30 -7.45
C VAL A 94 1.84 -1.80 -6.20
N ARG A 95 2.74 -0.81 -6.31
CA ARG A 95 3.41 -0.23 -5.15
C ARG A 95 2.47 0.57 -4.25
N GLN A 96 1.56 1.33 -4.85
CA GLN A 96 0.58 2.13 -4.10
C GLN A 96 -0.42 1.26 -3.34
N HIS A 97 -0.81 0.13 -3.90
CA HIS A 97 -1.67 -0.85 -3.23
C HIS A 97 -1.06 -1.31 -1.89
N TRP A 98 0.23 -1.68 -1.89
CA TRP A 98 0.96 -2.01 -0.66
C TRP A 98 1.05 -0.85 0.34
N THR A 99 1.02 0.37 -0.16
CA THR A 99 1.02 1.56 0.72
C THR A 99 -0.30 1.68 1.47
N ILE A 100 -1.42 1.35 0.84
CA ILE A 100 -2.75 1.33 1.49
C ILE A 100 -2.78 0.28 2.60
N GLU A 101 -2.29 -0.92 2.35
CA GLU A 101 -2.21 -1.98 3.36
C GLU A 101 -1.32 -1.56 4.54
N ASN A 102 -0.09 -1.12 4.27
CA ASN A 102 0.87 -0.80 5.32
C ASN A 102 0.59 0.51 6.05
N LYS A 103 0.09 1.55 5.37
CA LYS A 103 -0.20 2.86 6.00
C LYS A 103 -1.64 3.00 6.47
N GLY A 104 -2.58 2.32 5.81
CA GLY A 104 -4.00 2.35 6.13
C GLY A 104 -4.39 1.23 7.11
N HIS A 105 -4.52 0.01 6.60
CA HIS A 105 -5.03 -1.12 7.38
C HIS A 105 -4.14 -1.45 8.57
N TRP A 106 -2.85 -1.70 8.35
CA TRP A 106 -1.91 -1.98 9.44
C TRP A 106 -1.90 -0.86 10.50
N ALA A 107 -1.97 0.40 10.09
CA ALA A 107 -2.00 1.51 11.03
C ALA A 107 -3.30 1.55 11.86
N LEU A 108 -4.45 1.17 11.25
CA LEU A 108 -5.72 1.03 11.97
C LEU A 108 -5.67 -0.11 12.98
N ASP A 109 -5.09 -1.25 12.61
CA ASP A 109 -4.98 -2.40 13.49
C ASP A 109 -4.02 -2.14 14.65
N MET A 110 -2.84 -1.61 14.38
CA MET A 110 -1.84 -1.30 15.40
C MET A 110 -2.26 -0.14 16.32
N ALA A 111 -2.88 0.92 15.78
CA ALA A 111 -3.24 2.07 16.58
C ALA A 111 -4.61 1.91 17.26
N PHE A 112 -5.56 1.20 16.66
CA PHE A 112 -6.96 1.16 17.12
C PHE A 112 -7.49 -0.26 17.38
N ASN A 113 -6.66 -1.32 17.21
CA ASN A 113 -7.03 -2.73 17.38
C ASN A 113 -8.30 -3.11 16.58
N GLN A 114 -8.38 -2.67 15.33
CA GLN A 114 -9.59 -2.85 14.52
C GLN A 114 -9.92 -4.32 14.29
N ASP A 115 -8.91 -5.17 14.06
CA ASP A 115 -9.07 -6.62 13.85
C ASP A 115 -9.61 -7.37 15.05
N ARG A 116 -9.46 -6.82 16.27
CA ARG A 116 -9.92 -7.48 17.52
C ARG A 116 -11.35 -7.14 17.88
N LEU A 117 -12.07 -6.42 17.02
CA LEU A 117 -13.46 -6.05 17.25
C LEU A 117 -14.38 -7.25 16.99
N GLN A 118 -14.77 -7.92 18.07
CA GLN A 118 -15.79 -8.95 18.04
C GLN A 118 -17.16 -8.29 18.26
N CYS A 119 -17.81 -7.85 17.20
CA CYS A 119 -19.15 -7.27 17.25
C CYS A 119 -19.94 -7.68 16.01
N THR A 120 -21.18 -8.13 16.21
CA THR A 120 -22.08 -8.54 15.13
C THR A 120 -22.98 -7.40 14.63
N ASN A 121 -23.03 -6.28 15.33
CA ASN A 121 -23.85 -5.13 14.94
C ASN A 121 -23.17 -4.35 13.81
N ALA A 122 -23.71 -4.42 12.59
CA ALA A 122 -23.16 -3.78 11.41
C ALA A 122 -23.09 -2.24 11.51
N GLN A 123 -24.09 -1.60 12.12
CA GLN A 123 -24.13 -0.13 12.27
C GLN A 123 -23.04 0.33 13.26
N TYR A 124 -22.86 -0.37 14.36
CA TYR A 124 -21.78 -0.10 15.31
C TYR A 124 -20.41 -0.27 14.67
N LEU A 125 -20.20 -1.34 13.91
CA LEU A 125 -18.93 -1.58 13.19
C LEU A 125 -18.64 -0.48 12.18
N ALA A 126 -19.64 -0.05 11.40
CA ALA A 126 -19.50 1.02 10.44
C ALA A 126 -19.14 2.36 11.11
N GLY A 127 -19.87 2.73 12.18
CA GLY A 127 -19.61 3.94 12.95
C GLY A 127 -18.21 3.94 13.57
N ARG A 128 -17.81 2.82 14.21
CA ARG A 128 -16.49 2.69 14.80
C ARG A 128 -15.37 2.72 13.78
N THR A 129 -15.56 2.08 12.62
CA THR A 129 -14.59 2.12 11.50
C THR A 129 -14.40 3.56 11.00
N LEU A 130 -15.48 4.31 10.86
CA LEU A 130 -15.42 5.72 10.48
C LEU A 130 -14.66 6.56 11.50
N LEU A 131 -14.97 6.42 12.79
CA LEU A 131 -14.27 7.11 13.87
C LEU A 131 -12.79 6.77 13.92
N ASN A 132 -12.41 5.51 13.73
CA ASN A 132 -11.01 5.08 13.66
C ASN A 132 -10.27 5.72 12.48
N LYS A 133 -10.91 5.83 11.31
CA LYS A 133 -10.33 6.52 10.14
C LYS A 133 -10.14 8.02 10.38
N ILE A 134 -11.11 8.68 11.01
CA ILE A 134 -10.99 10.08 11.41
C ILE A 134 -9.83 10.25 12.39
N ALA A 135 -9.77 9.44 13.43
CA ALA A 135 -8.69 9.46 14.42
C ALA A 135 -7.31 9.17 13.81
N LEU A 136 -7.23 8.26 12.81
CA LEU A 136 -6.00 8.01 12.06
C LEU A 136 -5.54 9.24 11.28
N ASN A 137 -6.46 9.97 10.64
CA ASN A 137 -6.15 11.20 9.93
C ASN A 137 -5.62 12.28 10.89
N PHE A 138 -6.25 12.45 12.04
CA PHE A 138 -5.78 13.38 13.07
C PHE A 138 -4.39 13.01 13.58
N THR A 139 -4.17 11.76 13.96
CA THR A 139 -2.84 11.33 14.45
C THR A 139 -1.76 11.47 13.39
N THR A 140 -2.09 11.26 12.12
CA THR A 140 -1.15 11.49 11.00
C THR A 140 -0.82 12.97 10.86
N LYS A 141 -1.82 13.86 10.91
CA LYS A 141 -1.61 15.30 10.82
C LYS A 141 -0.78 15.84 12.01
N ILE A 142 -1.02 15.33 13.21
CA ILE A 142 -0.21 15.64 14.40
C ILE A 142 1.24 15.17 14.21
N GLN A 143 1.47 13.96 13.68
CA GLN A 143 2.83 13.49 13.39
C GLN A 143 3.56 14.44 12.45
N THR A 144 2.94 14.80 11.32
CA THR A 144 3.54 15.71 10.34
C THR A 144 3.90 17.05 10.98
N ARG A 145 3.01 17.64 11.77
CA ARG A 145 3.28 18.92 12.45
C ARG A 145 4.41 18.82 13.49
N LEU A 146 4.47 17.72 14.24
CA LEU A 146 5.55 17.49 15.18
C LEU A 146 6.90 17.33 14.47
N GLU A 147 6.94 16.66 13.33
CA GLU A 147 8.12 16.53 12.48
C GLU A 147 8.59 17.88 11.92
N GLU A 148 7.66 18.67 11.41
CA GLU A 148 7.92 20.02 10.90
C GLU A 148 8.44 20.97 12.01
N ALA A 149 7.83 20.93 13.19
CA ALA A 149 8.20 21.79 14.31
C ALA A 149 9.53 21.42 14.98
N THR A 150 9.86 20.13 15.01
CA THR A 150 11.04 19.65 15.77
C THR A 150 12.22 19.26 14.89
N GLY A 151 12.01 19.09 13.57
CA GLY A 151 12.99 18.54 12.64
C GLY A 151 13.38 17.08 12.94
N LYS A 152 12.66 16.39 13.83
CA LYS A 152 12.91 15.00 14.25
C LYS A 152 11.71 14.11 13.92
N ALA A 153 11.96 12.82 13.76
CA ALA A 153 10.90 11.84 13.59
C ALA A 153 9.90 11.89 14.76
N ALA A 154 8.61 12.02 14.43
CA ALA A 154 7.55 12.06 15.44
C ALA A 154 7.35 10.68 16.09
N PRO A 155 6.78 10.64 17.31
CA PRO A 155 6.36 9.40 17.95
C PRO A 155 5.41 8.58 17.07
N SER A 156 5.39 7.27 17.27
CA SER A 156 4.45 6.39 16.55
C SER A 156 2.98 6.71 16.90
N LYS A 157 2.07 6.39 15.98
CA LYS A 157 0.61 6.64 16.16
C LYS A 157 0.03 6.08 17.47
N PRO A 158 0.39 4.85 17.92
CA PRO A 158 -0.06 4.36 19.22
C PRO A 158 0.39 5.24 20.41
N ILE A 159 1.59 5.79 20.36
CA ILE A 159 2.12 6.70 21.40
C ILE A 159 1.35 8.02 21.36
N ILE A 160 1.13 8.59 20.19
CA ILE A 160 0.34 9.82 20.03
C ILE A 160 -1.08 9.59 20.55
N ARG A 161 -1.74 8.50 20.17
CA ARG A 161 -3.07 8.13 20.68
C ARG A 161 -3.08 8.00 22.20
N ALA A 162 -2.07 7.39 22.80
CA ALA A 162 -1.99 7.24 24.25
C ALA A 162 -1.87 8.61 24.96
N ARG A 163 -1.14 9.55 24.39
CA ARG A 163 -1.03 10.93 24.90
C ARG A 163 -2.33 11.70 24.78
N LEU A 164 -3.06 11.54 23.66
CA LEU A 164 -4.36 12.18 23.43
C LEU A 164 -5.52 11.61 24.26
N ARG A 165 -5.28 10.68 25.18
CA ARG A 165 -6.30 10.20 26.12
C ARG A 165 -6.73 11.28 27.12
N LYS A 166 -5.89 12.25 27.40
CA LYS A 166 -6.26 13.42 28.17
C LYS A 166 -7.06 14.35 27.25
N ILE A 167 -8.26 14.73 27.69
CA ILE A 167 -9.18 15.58 26.93
C ILE A 167 -8.52 16.91 26.55
N GLU A 168 -7.73 17.47 27.46
CA GLU A 168 -6.98 18.72 27.25
C GLU A 168 -5.98 18.63 26.10
N ASP A 169 -5.18 17.55 26.05
CA ASP A 169 -4.21 17.33 24.98
C ASP A 169 -4.93 17.12 23.63
N MET A 170 -6.10 16.46 23.66
CA MET A 170 -6.91 16.24 22.48
C MET A 170 -7.49 17.57 21.95
N LEU A 171 -8.04 18.41 22.82
CA LEU A 171 -8.60 19.72 22.43
C LEU A 171 -7.51 20.66 21.90
N ALA A 172 -6.35 20.71 22.52
CA ALA A 172 -5.21 21.47 22.04
C ALA A 172 -4.79 21.01 20.62
N ALA A 173 -4.62 19.69 20.42
CA ALA A 173 -4.27 19.12 19.13
C ALA A 173 -5.34 19.38 18.05
N MET A 174 -6.62 19.36 18.41
CA MET A 174 -7.72 19.68 17.49
C MET A 174 -7.67 21.15 17.07
N ASN A 175 -7.49 22.08 18.01
CA ASN A 175 -7.39 23.51 17.72
C ASN A 175 -6.21 23.82 16.80
N ASP A 176 -5.06 23.20 17.02
CA ASP A 176 -3.89 23.35 16.16
C ASP A 176 -4.13 22.75 14.76
N CYS A 177 -4.97 21.73 14.64
CA CYS A 177 -5.31 21.12 13.35
C CYS A 177 -6.35 21.91 12.55
N ILE A 178 -7.19 22.69 13.20
CA ILE A 178 -8.27 23.48 12.57
C ILE A 178 -7.79 24.88 12.13
N ARG A 179 -6.76 25.43 12.78
CA ARG A 179 -6.13 26.68 12.33
C ARG A 179 -5.38 26.41 11.02
N ILE A 180 -6.06 26.69 9.89
CA ILE A 180 -5.52 26.76 8.53
C ILE A 180 -5.20 28.23 8.24
#